data_c5f14388e56e3de8e4f9277ed08b95b3
#
_entry.id   c5f14388e56e3de8e4f9277ed08b95b3
#
_cell.length_a   1.000
_cell.length_b   1.000
_cell.length_c   1.000
_cell.angle_alpha   90.00
_cell.angle_beta   90.00
_cell.angle_gamma   90.00
#
_symmetry.space_group_name_H-M   'P 1'
#
loop_
_entity.id
_entity.type
_entity.pdbx_description
1 polymer ?
#
loop_
_entity_poly.entity_id
_entity_poly.type
_entity_poly.pdbx_seq_one_letter_code
_entity_poly.pdbx_strand_id
1 'polypeptide(L)'
;QSGLVISSKDQAENDMLYTYEQYFAAKNGSDLTLTLDTTIQYYLEKGIESMVDKFSAANGASGIVMDAKTGGILAMASYPNYDLNDFLTVSDQTLQERIERGESTVADMQLLQWRNKALNDTYEPGSTFKILTLSAALEEGVVDKTTTVNCGGSVNISGYTIHCSNKNGHGLQTLVQSVGNSCNPAFINYGLRIGS
;
A
#
# COMPACT_ATOMS: atom_id res chain seq x y z
N GLN A 1 -12.65 -15.65 -23.47
CA GLN A 1 -13.99 -15.31 -24.00
C GLN A 1 -14.81 -16.58 -24.16
N SER A 2 -16.02 -16.59 -23.62
CA SER A 2 -17.00 -17.66 -23.87
C SER A 2 -17.27 -17.77 -25.36
N GLY A 3 -17.48 -18.99 -25.88
CA GLY A 3 -17.99 -19.19 -27.22
C GLY A 3 -19.42 -18.64 -27.31
N LEU A 4 -19.79 -18.17 -28.49
CA LEU A 4 -21.11 -17.64 -28.78
C LEU A 4 -21.65 -18.26 -30.05
N VAL A 5 -22.88 -18.70 -30.00
CA VAL A 5 -23.64 -19.13 -31.21
C VAL A 5 -24.77 -18.13 -31.42
N ILE A 6 -24.79 -17.50 -32.56
CA ILE A 6 -25.90 -16.62 -32.97
C ILE A 6 -26.73 -17.40 -33.97
N SER A 7 -27.99 -17.69 -33.61
CA SER A 7 -28.96 -18.33 -34.51
C SER A 7 -30.17 -17.41 -34.69
N SER A 8 -30.80 -17.50 -35.85
CA SER A 8 -32.02 -16.76 -36.16
C SER A 8 -33.24 -17.64 -35.82
N LYS A 9 -34.17 -17.09 -35.06
CA LYS A 9 -35.45 -17.73 -34.69
C LYS A 9 -36.62 -16.92 -35.23
N ASP A 10 -37.75 -17.59 -35.53
CA ASP A 10 -38.99 -16.93 -35.87
C ASP A 10 -39.66 -16.29 -34.61
N GLN A 11 -40.82 -15.61 -34.83
CA GLN A 11 -41.58 -14.99 -33.73
C GLN A 11 -42.17 -16.01 -32.74
N ALA A 12 -42.17 -17.32 -33.07
CA ALA A 12 -42.63 -18.39 -32.23
C ALA A 12 -41.46 -19.20 -31.59
N GLU A 13 -40.22 -18.66 -31.65
CA GLU A 13 -38.98 -19.28 -31.15
C GLU A 13 -38.56 -20.57 -31.87
N ASN A 14 -39.13 -20.90 -33.07
CA ASN A 14 -38.69 -22.03 -33.87
C ASN A 14 -37.50 -21.65 -34.72
N ASP A 15 -36.63 -22.63 -35.00
CA ASP A 15 -35.48 -22.44 -35.90
C ASP A 15 -35.99 -22.19 -37.33
N MET A 16 -35.47 -21.13 -37.97
CA MET A 16 -35.84 -20.82 -39.35
C MET A 16 -35.24 -21.84 -40.33
N LEU A 17 -35.98 -22.19 -41.40
CA LEU A 17 -35.56 -23.16 -42.42
C LEU A 17 -34.26 -22.81 -43.16
N TYR A 18 -33.78 -21.58 -43.04
CA TYR A 18 -32.50 -21.10 -43.54
C TYR A 18 -31.80 -20.35 -42.38
N THR A 19 -31.22 -21.11 -41.43
CA THR A 19 -30.49 -20.55 -40.31
C THR A 19 -29.10 -20.15 -40.74
N TYR A 20 -28.81 -18.87 -40.67
CA TYR A 20 -27.44 -18.38 -40.63
C TYR A 20 -26.96 -18.54 -39.21
N GLU A 21 -26.26 -19.64 -38.94
CA GLU A 21 -25.59 -19.83 -37.67
C GLU A 21 -24.17 -19.26 -37.73
N GLN A 22 -23.87 -18.31 -36.93
CA GLN A 22 -22.51 -17.79 -36.75
C GLN A 22 -21.91 -18.35 -35.47
N TYR A 23 -20.96 -19.22 -35.64
CA TYR A 23 -20.24 -19.84 -34.51
C TYR A 23 -18.97 -19.07 -34.22
N PHE A 24 -18.86 -18.53 -33.01
CA PHE A 24 -17.64 -17.94 -32.48
C PHE A 24 -17.02 -18.93 -31.49
N ALA A 25 -15.87 -19.48 -31.84
CA ALA A 25 -15.16 -20.40 -30.95
C ALA A 25 -14.73 -19.71 -29.64
N ALA A 26 -14.82 -20.43 -28.54
CA ALA A 26 -14.27 -19.99 -27.28
C ALA A 26 -12.76 -19.77 -27.43
N LYS A 27 -12.26 -18.65 -26.87
CA LYS A 27 -10.82 -18.40 -26.77
C LYS A 27 -10.40 -18.59 -25.32
N ASN A 28 -9.42 -19.45 -25.10
CA ASN A 28 -8.81 -19.60 -23.78
C ASN A 28 -8.26 -18.25 -23.30
N GLY A 29 -8.31 -18.04 -22.01
CA GLY A 29 -7.61 -16.93 -21.36
C GLY A 29 -6.10 -17.13 -21.42
N SER A 30 -5.37 -16.10 -21.01
CA SER A 30 -3.93 -16.18 -20.77
C SER A 30 -3.67 -16.55 -19.32
N ASP A 31 -2.60 -17.28 -19.06
CA ASP A 31 -2.12 -17.55 -17.72
C ASP A 31 -1.45 -16.29 -17.15
N LEU A 32 -1.56 -16.10 -15.83
CA LEU A 32 -0.90 -15.03 -15.11
C LEU A 32 0.13 -15.65 -14.14
N THR A 33 1.40 -15.36 -14.36
CA THR A 33 2.46 -15.75 -13.45
C THR A 33 2.80 -14.58 -12.53
N LEU A 34 2.69 -14.81 -11.21
CA LEU A 34 2.99 -13.81 -10.19
C LEU A 34 4.38 -14.04 -9.60
N THR A 35 4.97 -12.99 -9.02
CA THR A 35 6.25 -13.05 -8.29
C THR A 35 6.05 -13.45 -6.82
N LEU A 36 4.81 -13.66 -6.38
CA LEU A 36 4.48 -14.01 -4.99
C LEU A 36 5.11 -15.35 -4.59
N ASP A 37 5.77 -15.35 -3.43
CA ASP A 37 6.28 -16.54 -2.76
C ASP A 37 5.34 -16.91 -1.61
N THR A 38 4.78 -18.10 -1.64
CA THR A 38 3.78 -18.55 -0.66
C THR A 38 4.34 -18.67 0.76
N THR A 39 5.64 -18.98 0.89
CA THR A 39 6.30 -19.07 2.20
C THR A 39 6.48 -17.68 2.80
N ILE A 40 6.97 -16.73 2.01
CA ILE A 40 7.14 -15.34 2.44
C ILE A 40 5.78 -14.72 2.76
N GLN A 41 4.77 -14.99 1.93
CA GLN A 41 3.39 -14.53 2.16
C GLN A 41 2.85 -15.03 3.51
N TYR A 42 3.00 -16.32 3.79
CA TYR A 42 2.56 -16.91 5.07
C TYR A 42 3.21 -16.23 6.29
N TYR A 43 4.54 -16.04 6.25
CA TYR A 43 5.23 -15.40 7.37
C TYR A 43 4.88 -13.93 7.51
N LEU A 44 4.64 -13.22 6.42
CA LEU A 44 4.18 -11.83 6.46
C LEU A 44 2.81 -11.73 7.12
N GLU A 45 1.85 -12.56 6.72
CA GLU A 45 0.50 -12.59 7.30
C GLU A 45 0.53 -12.87 8.80
N LYS A 46 1.26 -13.92 9.20
CA LYS A 46 1.41 -14.28 10.62
C LYS A 46 2.11 -13.20 11.43
N GLY A 47 3.11 -12.54 10.86
CA GLY A 47 3.80 -11.44 11.49
C GLY A 47 2.89 -10.24 11.72
N ILE A 48 2.10 -9.84 10.72
CA ILE A 48 1.14 -8.72 10.81
C ILE A 48 0.06 -9.03 11.85
N GLU A 49 -0.58 -10.21 11.78
CA GLU A 49 -1.59 -10.65 12.74
C GLU A 49 -1.08 -10.54 14.18
N SER A 50 0.08 -11.17 14.45
CA SER A 50 0.70 -11.13 15.77
C SER A 50 1.02 -9.72 16.26
N MET A 51 1.43 -8.82 15.38
CA MET A 51 1.74 -7.43 15.75
C MET A 51 0.49 -6.61 16.02
N VAL A 52 -0.58 -6.80 15.24
CA VAL A 52 -1.87 -6.12 15.47
C VAL A 52 -2.44 -6.53 16.82
N ASP A 53 -2.43 -7.82 17.14
CA ASP A 53 -2.90 -8.35 18.41
C ASP A 53 -2.06 -7.81 19.59
N LYS A 54 -0.73 -7.91 19.47
CA LYS A 54 0.18 -7.49 20.52
C LYS A 54 0.09 -6.00 20.87
N PHE A 55 -0.12 -5.15 19.86
CA PHE A 55 -0.15 -3.68 20.05
C PHE A 55 -1.56 -3.10 19.97
N SER A 56 -2.59 -3.94 19.83
CA SER A 56 -3.99 -3.52 19.70
C SER A 56 -4.18 -2.43 18.66
N ALA A 57 -3.60 -2.65 17.46
CA ALA A 57 -3.64 -1.67 16.37
C ALA A 57 -5.06 -1.58 15.79
N ALA A 58 -5.86 -0.61 16.25
CA ALA A 58 -7.29 -0.48 15.97
C ALA A 58 -7.63 -0.42 14.47
N ASN A 59 -6.74 0.11 13.63
CA ASN A 59 -6.95 0.22 12.18
C ASN A 59 -6.34 -0.96 11.40
N GLY A 60 -5.84 -1.98 12.11
CA GLY A 60 -5.13 -3.10 11.51
C GLY A 60 -3.73 -2.70 11.02
N ALA A 61 -3.20 -3.49 10.10
CA ALA A 61 -1.89 -3.23 9.50
C ALA A 61 -1.83 -3.79 8.07
N SER A 62 -0.82 -3.36 7.33
CA SER A 62 -0.48 -3.93 6.02
C SER A 62 1.03 -4.04 5.87
N GLY A 63 1.47 -4.92 4.98
CA GLY A 63 2.88 -5.10 4.69
C GLY A 63 3.12 -5.54 3.26
N ILE A 64 4.28 -5.17 2.73
CA ILE A 64 4.77 -5.56 1.41
C ILE A 64 6.20 -6.04 1.57
N VAL A 65 6.52 -7.19 0.98
CA VAL A 65 7.88 -7.67 0.82
C VAL A 65 8.25 -7.63 -0.66
N MET A 66 9.31 -6.91 -0.97
CA MET A 66 9.76 -6.67 -2.34
C MET A 66 11.22 -7.12 -2.50
N ASP A 67 11.52 -7.76 -3.61
CA ASP A 67 12.91 -8.02 -4.03
C ASP A 67 13.57 -6.69 -4.40
N ALA A 68 14.60 -6.31 -3.67
CA ALA A 68 15.29 -5.03 -3.85
C ALA A 68 16.05 -4.92 -5.19
N LYS A 69 16.32 -6.03 -5.87
CA LYS A 69 17.04 -6.03 -7.15
C LYS A 69 16.11 -5.94 -8.35
N THR A 70 14.98 -6.60 -8.27
CA THR A 70 14.05 -6.73 -9.41
C THR A 70 12.81 -5.87 -9.28
N GLY A 71 12.48 -5.40 -8.06
CA GLY A 71 11.22 -4.74 -7.75
C GLY A 71 10.02 -5.69 -7.69
N GLY A 72 10.25 -7.00 -7.83
CA GLY A 72 9.19 -8.01 -7.77
C GLY A 72 8.56 -8.09 -6.37
N ILE A 73 7.24 -8.06 -6.30
CA ILE A 73 6.51 -8.23 -5.04
C ILE A 73 6.51 -9.70 -4.67
N LEU A 74 7.15 -10.05 -3.55
CA LEU A 74 7.24 -11.43 -3.04
C LEU A 74 6.10 -11.76 -2.09
N ALA A 75 5.58 -10.77 -1.36
CA ALA A 75 4.41 -10.89 -0.51
C ALA A 75 3.71 -9.55 -0.33
N MET A 76 2.40 -9.59 -0.15
CA MET A 76 1.58 -8.42 0.17
C MET A 76 0.40 -8.87 1.02
N ALA A 77 0.24 -8.30 2.21
CA ALA A 77 -0.81 -8.68 3.15
C ALA A 77 -1.43 -7.47 3.84
N SER A 78 -2.68 -7.61 4.21
CA SER A 78 -3.44 -6.67 5.05
C SER A 78 -4.12 -7.43 6.18
N TYR A 79 -4.24 -6.82 7.34
CA TYR A 79 -4.98 -7.37 8.48
C TYR A 79 -5.91 -6.28 9.07
N PRO A 80 -7.15 -6.58 9.46
CA PRO A 80 -7.82 -7.86 9.30
C PRO A 80 -7.90 -8.33 7.84
N ASN A 81 -7.87 -9.65 7.65
CA ASN A 81 -8.09 -10.31 6.37
C ASN A 81 -9.45 -11.02 6.34
N TYR A 82 -9.75 -11.69 5.25
CA TYR A 82 -10.99 -12.46 5.08
C TYR A 82 -10.73 -13.74 4.28
N ASP A 83 -11.64 -14.71 4.39
CA ASP A 83 -11.56 -15.94 3.59
C ASP A 83 -11.94 -15.67 2.14
N LEU A 84 -11.00 -15.89 1.22
CA LEU A 84 -11.22 -15.73 -0.23
C LEU A 84 -12.23 -16.74 -0.81
N ASN A 85 -12.49 -17.85 -0.11
CA ASN A 85 -13.51 -18.83 -0.51
C ASN A 85 -14.90 -18.45 0.00
N ASP A 86 -14.98 -17.55 0.99
CA ASP A 86 -16.24 -16.99 1.52
C ASP A 86 -16.17 -15.46 1.58
N PHE A 87 -15.81 -14.84 0.48
CA PHE A 87 -15.54 -13.41 0.38
C PHE A 87 -16.80 -12.54 0.56
N LEU A 88 -18.00 -13.12 0.44
CA LEU A 88 -19.27 -12.40 0.63
C LEU A 88 -19.64 -12.24 2.10
N THR A 89 -19.10 -13.05 3.00
CA THR A 89 -19.29 -12.91 4.44
C THR A 89 -18.39 -11.83 4.99
N VAL A 90 -18.95 -10.85 5.69
CA VAL A 90 -18.18 -9.84 6.42
C VAL A 90 -17.66 -10.50 7.69
N SER A 91 -16.36 -10.79 7.75
CA SER A 91 -15.72 -11.51 8.86
C SER A 91 -15.09 -10.58 9.92
N ASP A 92 -14.77 -9.33 9.56
CA ASP A 92 -14.25 -8.34 10.50
C ASP A 92 -15.32 -7.90 11.50
N GLN A 93 -15.05 -8.10 12.78
CA GLN A 93 -16.00 -7.80 13.86
C GLN A 93 -16.40 -6.32 13.89
N THR A 94 -15.44 -5.42 13.66
CA THR A 94 -15.72 -3.96 13.65
C THR A 94 -16.68 -3.59 12.53
N LEU A 95 -16.53 -4.23 11.35
CA LEU A 95 -17.44 -4.01 10.23
C LEU A 95 -18.82 -4.62 10.50
N GLN A 96 -18.88 -5.80 11.13
CA GLN A 96 -20.16 -6.43 11.54
C GLN A 96 -20.92 -5.53 12.52
N GLU A 97 -20.26 -4.99 13.55
CA GLU A 97 -20.86 -4.08 14.52
C GLU A 97 -21.47 -2.82 13.86
N ARG A 98 -20.84 -2.30 12.80
CA ARG A 98 -21.40 -1.15 12.05
C ARG A 98 -22.65 -1.50 11.29
N ILE A 99 -22.75 -2.73 10.76
CA ILE A 99 -23.97 -3.24 10.13
C ILE A 99 -25.08 -3.36 11.17
N GLU A 100 -24.78 -3.98 12.33
CA GLU A 100 -25.74 -4.20 13.42
C GLU A 100 -26.30 -2.88 13.97
N ARG A 101 -25.46 -1.85 14.06
CA ARG A 101 -25.89 -0.49 14.48
C ARG A 101 -26.65 0.27 13.39
N GLY A 102 -26.79 -0.28 12.19
CA GLY A 102 -27.46 0.38 11.06
C GLY A 102 -26.68 1.57 10.47
N GLU A 103 -25.40 1.65 10.75
CA GLU A 103 -24.52 2.73 10.25
C GLU A 103 -24.11 2.52 8.78
N SER A 104 -24.19 1.28 8.30
CA SER A 104 -23.75 0.94 6.94
C SER A 104 -24.46 -0.32 6.44
N THR A 105 -24.49 -0.52 5.13
CA THR A 105 -25.02 -1.73 4.52
C THR A 105 -23.99 -2.85 4.49
N VAL A 106 -24.44 -4.09 4.33
CA VAL A 106 -23.55 -5.25 4.11
C VAL A 106 -22.65 -5.02 2.89
N ALA A 107 -23.20 -4.49 1.79
CA ALA A 107 -22.46 -4.23 0.56
C ALA A 107 -21.32 -3.21 0.77
N ASP A 108 -21.57 -2.14 1.54
CA ASP A 108 -20.54 -1.15 1.86
C ASP A 108 -19.41 -1.77 2.69
N MET A 109 -19.76 -2.65 3.63
CA MET A 109 -18.76 -3.30 4.48
C MET A 109 -17.96 -4.38 3.74
N GLN A 110 -18.58 -5.08 2.78
CA GLN A 110 -17.87 -5.97 1.87
C GLN A 110 -16.83 -5.21 1.04
N LEU A 111 -17.18 -4.05 0.47
CA LEU A 111 -16.25 -3.22 -0.28
C LEU A 111 -15.07 -2.74 0.59
N LEU A 112 -15.29 -2.42 1.85
CA LEU A 112 -14.24 -2.08 2.79
C LEU A 112 -13.35 -3.27 3.13
N GLN A 113 -13.94 -4.46 3.35
CA GLN A 113 -13.22 -5.69 3.62
C GLN A 113 -12.30 -6.10 2.46
N TRP A 114 -12.79 -5.98 1.22
CA TRP A 114 -12.02 -6.32 0.02
C TRP A 114 -10.92 -5.32 -0.32
N ARG A 115 -10.91 -4.19 0.35
CA ARG A 115 -9.93 -3.13 0.07
C ARG A 115 -8.52 -3.58 0.46
N ASN A 116 -7.59 -3.54 -0.49
CA ASN A 116 -6.19 -3.78 -0.21
C ASN A 116 -5.58 -2.53 0.45
N LYS A 117 -5.39 -2.58 1.76
CA LYS A 117 -4.85 -1.45 2.54
C LYS A 117 -3.45 -1.02 2.06
N ALA A 118 -2.61 -1.98 1.65
CA ALA A 118 -1.27 -1.69 1.19
C ALA A 118 -1.21 -0.84 -0.10
N LEU A 119 -2.28 -0.87 -0.91
CA LEU A 119 -2.39 -0.15 -2.18
C LEU A 119 -3.31 1.07 -2.12
N ASN A 120 -4.33 1.02 -1.27
CA ASN A 120 -5.43 1.99 -1.31
C ASN A 120 -5.41 2.98 -0.13
N ASP A 121 -4.72 2.65 0.97
CA ASP A 121 -4.70 3.49 2.15
C ASP A 121 -3.51 4.44 2.13
N THR A 122 -3.76 5.68 2.52
CA THR A 122 -2.72 6.67 2.75
C THR A 122 -2.39 6.75 4.24
N TYR A 123 -1.15 7.06 4.55
CA TYR A 123 -0.70 7.23 5.93
C TYR A 123 0.40 8.29 6.01
N GLU A 124 0.65 8.82 7.20
CA GLU A 124 1.76 9.72 7.45
C GLU A 124 3.04 8.90 7.67
N PRO A 125 3.99 8.88 6.71
CA PRO A 125 5.15 7.99 6.76
C PRO A 125 6.14 8.37 7.85
N GLY A 126 6.08 9.59 8.35
CA GLY A 126 7.01 10.09 9.35
C GLY A 126 8.47 10.01 8.89
N SER A 127 9.39 9.63 9.83
CA SER A 127 10.83 9.59 9.55
C SER A 127 11.25 8.56 8.50
N THR A 128 10.40 7.63 8.12
CA THR A 128 10.73 6.69 7.03
C THR A 128 10.80 7.41 5.69
N PHE A 129 10.06 8.51 5.49
CA PHE A 129 10.14 9.33 4.28
C PHE A 129 11.51 10.01 4.09
N LYS A 130 12.28 10.13 5.16
CA LYS A 130 13.63 10.72 5.11
C LYS A 130 14.58 9.97 4.18
N ILE A 131 14.37 8.66 3.98
CA ILE A 131 15.14 7.86 3.02
C ILE A 131 14.98 8.42 1.62
N LEU A 132 13.75 8.77 1.22
CA LEU A 132 13.47 9.35 -0.11
C LEU A 132 14.10 10.74 -0.23
N THR A 133 13.96 11.60 0.80
CA THR A 133 14.59 12.93 0.83
C THR A 133 16.11 12.83 0.71
N LEU A 134 16.74 11.90 1.43
CA LEU A 134 18.20 11.71 1.37
C LEU A 134 18.64 11.20 -0.01
N SER A 135 17.92 10.22 -0.57
CA SER A 135 18.24 9.67 -1.88
C SER A 135 18.17 10.75 -2.96
N ALA A 136 17.10 11.55 -2.96
CA ALA A 136 16.96 12.68 -3.89
C ALA A 136 18.08 13.71 -3.70
N ALA A 137 18.40 14.08 -2.46
CA ALA A 137 19.45 15.06 -2.18
C ALA A 137 20.85 14.61 -2.62
N LEU A 138 21.14 13.30 -2.51
CA LEU A 138 22.38 12.70 -2.98
C LEU A 138 22.42 12.62 -4.52
N GLU A 139 21.32 12.21 -5.15
CA GLU A 139 21.22 12.12 -6.62
C GLU A 139 21.37 13.48 -7.30
N GLU A 140 20.73 14.51 -6.75
CA GLU A 140 20.84 15.90 -7.21
C GLU A 140 22.21 16.55 -6.84
N GLY A 141 23.06 15.85 -6.09
CA GLY A 141 24.39 16.35 -5.69
C GLY A 141 24.34 17.55 -4.76
N VAL A 142 23.19 17.86 -4.13
CA VAL A 142 23.04 19.01 -3.21
C VAL A 142 23.58 18.71 -1.81
N VAL A 143 23.83 17.45 -1.52
CA VAL A 143 24.52 16.96 -0.31
C VAL A 143 25.49 15.83 -0.67
N ASP A 144 26.52 15.66 0.13
CA ASP A 144 27.51 14.60 0.02
C ASP A 144 28.02 14.14 1.40
N LYS A 145 28.99 13.23 1.43
CA LYS A 145 29.57 12.70 2.68
C LYS A 145 30.25 13.76 3.55
N THR A 146 30.65 14.90 2.97
CA THR A 146 31.32 16.01 3.67
C THR A 146 30.32 17.03 4.19
N THR A 147 29.07 16.95 3.76
CA THR A 147 28.01 17.88 4.17
C THR A 147 27.80 17.85 5.68
N THR A 148 27.80 19.02 6.29
CA THR A 148 27.50 19.21 7.71
C THR A 148 26.29 20.12 7.89
N VAL A 149 25.54 19.89 8.95
CA VAL A 149 24.38 20.71 9.37
C VAL A 149 24.42 20.93 10.88
N ASN A 150 24.14 22.15 11.31
CA ASN A 150 23.98 22.46 12.72
C ASN A 150 22.51 22.33 13.14
N CYS A 151 22.24 21.55 14.20
CA CYS A 151 20.92 21.35 14.75
C CYS A 151 20.80 22.04 16.10
N GLY A 152 20.05 23.13 16.16
CA GLY A 152 19.73 23.86 17.40
C GLY A 152 18.48 23.35 18.15
N GLY A 153 17.98 22.14 17.80
CA GLY A 153 16.79 21.56 18.44
C GLY A 153 15.46 21.89 17.76
N SER A 154 15.43 22.90 16.89
CA SER A 154 14.27 23.23 16.08
C SER A 154 14.66 24.03 14.83
N VAL A 155 13.73 24.16 13.90
CA VAL A 155 13.84 25.02 12.72
C VAL A 155 12.48 25.67 12.46
N ASN A 156 12.46 26.92 12.02
CA ASN A 156 11.24 27.60 11.59
C ASN A 156 11.14 27.60 10.07
N ILE A 157 10.04 27.13 9.54
CA ILE A 157 9.74 27.10 8.10
C ILE A 157 8.36 27.68 7.88
N SER A 158 8.29 28.75 7.11
CA SER A 158 7.04 29.43 6.74
C SER A 158 6.12 29.73 7.94
N GLY A 159 6.71 30.12 9.09
CA GLY A 159 5.98 30.41 10.32
C GLY A 159 5.70 29.22 11.23
N TYR A 160 6.00 27.99 10.80
CA TYR A 160 5.85 26.79 11.64
C TYR A 160 7.18 26.38 12.27
N THR A 161 7.19 26.17 13.57
CA THR A 161 8.36 25.66 14.28
C THR A 161 8.31 24.14 14.33
N ILE A 162 9.27 23.49 13.68
CA ILE A 162 9.42 22.03 13.67
C ILE A 162 10.55 21.65 14.62
N HIS A 163 10.23 20.84 15.62
CA HIS A 163 11.18 20.40 16.63
C HIS A 163 11.93 19.13 16.21
N CYS A 164 13.17 19.04 16.63
CA CYS A 164 13.94 17.80 16.61
C CYS A 164 13.50 16.88 17.76
N SER A 165 13.76 15.58 17.66
CA SER A 165 13.61 14.62 18.76
C SER A 165 14.47 15.04 19.98
N ASN A 166 15.68 15.52 19.74
CA ASN A 166 16.50 16.18 20.76
C ASN A 166 16.20 17.68 20.78
N LYS A 167 15.41 18.16 21.75
CA LYS A 167 15.03 19.57 21.89
C LYS A 167 16.20 20.50 22.18
N ASN A 168 17.29 19.95 22.75
CA ASN A 168 18.52 20.72 23.02
C ASN A 168 19.41 20.87 21.78
N GLY A 169 19.03 20.18 20.67
CA GLY A 169 19.81 20.12 19.46
C GLY A 169 20.92 19.06 19.49
N HIS A 170 21.40 18.70 18.31
CA HIS A 170 22.51 17.76 18.14
C HIS A 170 23.84 18.50 17.89
N GLY A 171 23.81 19.84 17.80
CA GLY A 171 24.95 20.63 17.39
C GLY A 171 25.35 20.40 15.94
N LEU A 172 26.61 20.63 15.62
CA LEU A 172 27.19 20.37 14.31
C LEU A 172 27.34 18.87 14.10
N GLN A 173 26.74 18.35 13.03
CA GLN A 173 26.73 16.92 12.70
C GLN A 173 26.99 16.71 11.20
N THR A 174 27.64 15.62 10.88
CA THR A 174 27.84 15.16 9.50
C THR A 174 26.53 14.61 8.93
N LEU A 175 26.48 14.39 7.59
CA LEU A 175 25.36 13.72 6.94
C LEU A 175 25.03 12.39 7.63
N VAL A 176 26.03 11.52 7.87
CA VAL A 176 25.84 10.21 8.49
C VAL A 176 25.26 10.33 9.90
N GLN A 177 25.76 11.26 10.70
CA GLN A 177 25.25 11.52 12.05
C GLN A 177 23.81 12.02 12.01
N SER A 178 23.47 12.91 11.04
CA SER A 178 22.11 13.44 10.91
C SER A 178 21.09 12.35 10.53
N VAL A 179 21.51 11.36 9.72
CA VAL A 179 20.71 10.18 9.38
C VAL A 179 20.52 9.31 10.63
N GLY A 180 21.60 8.95 11.32
CA GLY A 180 21.55 8.12 12.53
C GLY A 180 20.71 8.74 13.65
N ASN A 181 20.76 10.08 13.79
CA ASN A 181 19.97 10.84 14.75
C ASN A 181 18.54 11.12 14.28
N SER A 182 18.19 10.76 13.06
CA SER A 182 16.90 11.11 12.43
C SER A 182 16.55 12.61 12.62
N CYS A 183 17.52 13.48 12.39
CA CYS A 183 17.47 14.90 12.75
C CYS A 183 16.52 15.69 11.86
N ASN A 184 15.36 16.15 12.35
CA ASN A 184 14.40 16.92 11.56
C ASN A 184 14.98 18.18 10.93
N PRO A 185 15.69 19.08 11.65
CA PRO A 185 16.28 20.27 11.06
C PRO A 185 17.27 19.96 9.91
N ALA A 186 18.04 18.87 10.01
CA ALA A 186 18.96 18.48 8.95
C ALA A 186 18.20 18.04 7.70
N PHE A 187 17.20 17.18 7.83
CA PHE A 187 16.43 16.70 6.68
C PHE A 187 15.59 17.79 6.02
N ILE A 188 15.07 18.75 6.79
CA ILE A 188 14.42 19.93 6.23
C ILE A 188 15.42 20.74 5.41
N ASN A 189 16.66 20.94 5.93
CA ASN A 189 17.70 21.63 5.19
C ASN A 189 18.05 20.93 3.88
N TYR A 190 18.13 19.59 3.89
CA TYR A 190 18.38 18.81 2.65
C TYR A 190 17.23 18.95 1.65
N GLY A 191 15.98 18.85 2.11
CA GLY A 191 14.82 19.06 1.24
C GLY A 191 14.77 20.45 0.62
N LEU A 192 15.08 21.51 1.38
CA LEU A 192 15.15 22.87 0.87
C LEU A 192 16.25 23.08 -0.17
N ARG A 193 17.35 22.32 -0.10
CA ARG A 193 18.43 22.38 -1.11
C ARG A 193 18.05 21.72 -2.43
N ILE A 194 17.17 20.70 -2.41
CA ILE A 194 16.65 20.08 -3.62
C ILE A 194 15.79 21.10 -4.40
N GLY A 195 15.11 21.98 -3.67
CA GLY A 195 14.18 22.94 -4.26
C GLY A 195 12.76 22.40 -4.38
N SER A 196 11.91 23.11 -5.11
CA SER A 196 10.51 22.77 -5.40
C SER A 196 10.34 22.55 -6.90
#